data_b718824b2226f55dbc84426117b443aa
#
_entry.id   b718824b2226f55dbc84426117b443aa
#
_cell.length_a   1.000
_cell.length_b   1.000
_cell.length_c   1.000
_cell.angle_alpha   90.00
_cell.angle_beta   90.00
_cell.angle_gamma   90.00
#
_symmetry.space_group_name_H-M   'P 1'
#
loop_
_entity.id
_entity.type
_entity.pdbx_description
1 polymer ?
#
loop_
_entity_poly.entity_id
_entity_poly.type
_entity_poly.pdbx_seq_one_letter_code
_entity_poly.pdbx_strand_id
1 'polypeptide(L)'
;MNTPRAISLEILNKIESRHAYADILLDDAFKRHPLKDADKGLLTELVYGVLRWKNRIDWIIGIFSSVKPVKMERDILNILRLGVHQLLFLDKIPVSAAINESVALTSTPTPALSQRERVKSEWQRKKNFVNAVLRAIDRGRDKITYPDQTVSPITHISVKYSHPEWLVRRFVEKLGIDEAIKLCQANNEPPLLTIRVNTMAISTEGLLLRLSESGYKAAFTYFSPAGLTLKGAGDVRGIPGFA
;
A
#
# COMPACT_ATOMS: atom_id res chain seq x y z
N MET A 1 -2.06 9.42 18.83
CA MET A 1 -2.94 8.25 18.57
C MET A 1 -2.09 7.16 17.92
N ASN A 2 -1.99 5.98 18.56
CA ASN A 2 -1.19 4.87 18.05
C ASN A 2 -2.06 3.87 17.25
N THR A 3 -2.92 4.38 16.36
CA THR A 3 -3.71 3.50 15.49
C THR A 3 -2.91 3.11 14.25
N PRO A 4 -3.11 1.93 13.67
CA PRO A 4 -2.44 1.52 12.42
C PRO A 4 -2.54 2.58 11.32
N ARG A 5 -3.68 3.26 11.20
CA ARG A 5 -3.91 4.32 10.20
C ARG A 5 -3.07 5.57 10.46
N ALA A 6 -2.96 6.00 11.70
CA ALA A 6 -2.13 7.16 12.06
C ALA A 6 -0.64 6.88 11.83
N ILE A 7 -0.20 5.68 12.18
CA ILE A 7 1.18 5.23 11.93
C ILE A 7 1.45 5.12 10.42
N SER A 8 0.48 4.59 9.64
CA SER A 8 0.57 4.54 8.16
C SER A 8 0.74 5.93 7.55
N LEU A 9 -0.04 6.91 8.02
CA LEU A 9 0.07 8.30 7.58
C LEU A 9 1.47 8.87 7.86
N GLU A 10 1.99 8.67 9.06
CA GLU A 10 3.33 9.11 9.43
C GLU A 10 4.41 8.49 8.54
N ILE A 11 4.31 7.18 8.28
CA ILE A 11 5.24 6.45 7.40
C ILE A 11 5.17 6.98 5.96
N LEU A 12 3.97 7.12 5.37
CA LEU A 12 3.80 7.64 4.02
C LEU A 12 4.36 9.07 3.88
N ASN A 13 4.13 9.92 4.88
CA ASN A 13 4.68 11.27 4.91
C ASN A 13 6.21 11.28 4.97
N LYS A 14 6.82 10.36 5.75
CA LYS A 14 8.29 10.21 5.82
C LYS A 14 8.87 9.68 4.52
N ILE A 15 8.23 8.72 3.86
CA ILE A 15 8.66 8.20 2.56
C ILE A 15 8.73 9.35 1.54
N GLU A 16 7.69 10.17 1.46
CA GLU A 16 7.65 11.28 0.49
C GLU A 16 8.56 12.47 0.83
N SER A 17 8.82 12.71 2.12
CA SER A 17 9.65 13.87 2.53
C SER A 17 11.13 13.55 2.61
N ARG A 18 11.49 12.30 2.91
CA ARG A 18 12.88 11.91 3.22
C ARG A 18 13.41 10.82 2.30
N HIS A 19 12.61 10.37 1.32
CA HIS A 19 12.93 9.22 0.45
C HIS A 19 13.31 7.97 1.27
N ALA A 20 12.67 7.79 2.43
CA ALA A 20 12.94 6.67 3.32
C ALA A 20 12.31 5.37 2.78
N TYR A 21 12.89 4.23 3.13
CA TYR A 21 12.41 2.92 2.73
C TYR A 21 11.27 2.45 3.63
N ALA A 22 10.22 1.90 3.01
CA ALA A 22 9.00 1.48 3.71
C ALA A 22 9.24 0.36 4.73
N ASP A 23 10.07 -0.62 4.38
CA ASP A 23 10.44 -1.75 5.23
C ASP A 23 11.14 -1.31 6.51
N ILE A 24 12.11 -0.39 6.40
CA ILE A 24 12.83 0.18 7.56
C ILE A 24 11.86 0.93 8.48
N LEU A 25 10.96 1.74 7.90
CA LEU A 25 9.99 2.50 8.70
C LEU A 25 8.94 1.61 9.36
N LEU A 26 8.54 0.52 8.72
CA LEU A 26 7.61 -0.46 9.28
C LEU A 26 8.27 -1.23 10.44
N ASP A 27 9.51 -1.71 10.26
CA ASP A 27 10.25 -2.42 11.33
C ASP A 27 10.45 -1.50 12.55
N ASP A 28 10.83 -0.26 12.34
CA ASP A 28 10.94 0.75 13.40
C ASP A 28 9.60 1.02 14.09
N ALA A 29 8.50 1.10 13.33
CA ALA A 29 7.17 1.27 13.90
C ALA A 29 6.75 0.05 14.73
N PHE A 30 7.02 -1.17 14.30
CA PHE A 30 6.72 -2.38 15.07
C PHE A 30 7.52 -2.47 16.38
N LYS A 31 8.75 -1.97 16.39
CA LYS A 31 9.56 -1.89 17.62
C LYS A 31 9.04 -0.84 18.61
N ARG A 32 8.57 0.31 18.10
CA ARG A 32 8.12 1.43 18.93
C ARG A 32 6.68 1.31 19.43
N HIS A 33 5.82 0.61 18.69
CA HIS A 33 4.40 0.50 19.01
C HIS A 33 4.04 -0.95 19.32
N PRO A 34 3.50 -1.25 20.51
CA PRO A 34 3.02 -2.59 20.87
C PRO A 34 1.69 -2.88 20.14
N LEU A 35 1.77 -3.25 18.87
CA LEU A 35 0.62 -3.56 18.03
C LEU A 35 0.27 -5.06 18.10
N LYS A 36 -1.02 -5.38 18.08
CA LYS A 36 -1.51 -6.75 17.86
C LYS A 36 -1.20 -7.19 16.44
N ASP A 37 -1.13 -8.50 16.18
CA ASP A 37 -0.77 -9.01 14.85
C ASP A 37 -1.76 -8.57 13.76
N ALA A 38 -3.06 -8.48 14.06
CA ALA A 38 -4.04 -7.94 13.14
C ALA A 38 -3.77 -6.46 12.77
N ASP A 39 -3.32 -5.65 13.74
CA ASP A 39 -2.97 -4.25 13.53
C ASP A 39 -1.65 -4.10 12.76
N LYS A 40 -0.67 -4.98 13.00
CA LYS A 40 0.56 -5.06 12.19
C LYS A 40 0.24 -5.40 10.74
N GLY A 41 -0.65 -6.39 10.53
CA GLY A 41 -1.12 -6.76 9.20
C GLY A 41 -1.82 -5.59 8.48
N LEU A 42 -2.72 -4.89 9.17
CA LEU A 42 -3.40 -3.72 8.62
C LEU A 42 -2.41 -2.58 8.31
N LEU A 43 -1.47 -2.29 9.21
CA LEU A 43 -0.44 -1.26 8.99
C LEU A 43 0.39 -1.57 7.74
N THR A 44 0.85 -2.80 7.61
CA THR A 44 1.62 -3.28 6.46
C THR A 44 0.83 -3.13 5.16
N GLU A 45 -0.43 -3.59 5.16
CA GLU A 45 -1.32 -3.50 4.00
C GLU A 45 -1.60 -2.05 3.60
N LEU A 46 -1.86 -1.17 4.56
CA LEU A 46 -2.11 0.25 4.28
C LEU A 46 -0.90 0.94 3.66
N VAL A 47 0.31 0.69 4.16
CA VAL A 47 1.53 1.31 3.62
C VAL A 47 1.85 0.77 2.25
N TYR A 48 2.02 -0.55 2.11
CA TYR A 48 2.39 -1.14 0.81
C TYR A 48 1.29 -1.04 -0.23
N GLY A 49 0.03 -1.15 0.19
CA GLY A 49 -1.11 -1.02 -0.71
C GLY A 49 -1.22 0.38 -1.30
N VAL A 50 -1.08 1.43 -0.48
CA VAL A 50 -1.04 2.81 -0.99
C VAL A 50 0.15 3.02 -1.93
N LEU A 51 1.35 2.53 -1.60
CA LEU A 51 2.53 2.66 -2.45
C LEU A 51 2.36 1.93 -3.79
N ARG A 52 1.83 0.70 -3.75
CA ARG A 52 1.56 -0.13 -4.93
C ARG A 52 0.56 0.52 -5.87
N TRP A 53 -0.53 1.04 -5.33
CA TRP A 53 -1.64 1.59 -6.11
C TRP A 53 -1.63 3.12 -6.22
N LYS A 54 -0.50 3.78 -5.91
CA LYS A 54 -0.37 5.24 -5.80
C LYS A 54 -0.89 5.98 -7.05
N ASN A 55 -0.43 5.60 -8.23
CA ASN A 55 -0.82 6.30 -9.47
C ASN A 55 -2.32 6.14 -9.76
N ARG A 56 -2.86 4.94 -9.55
CA ARG A 56 -4.29 4.67 -9.71
C ARG A 56 -5.13 5.43 -8.70
N ILE A 57 -4.70 5.45 -7.45
CA ILE A 57 -5.38 6.18 -6.36
C ILE A 57 -5.37 7.69 -6.65
N ASP A 58 -4.23 8.26 -7.04
CA ASP A 58 -4.09 9.68 -7.37
C ASP A 58 -4.97 10.05 -8.58
N TRP A 59 -5.06 9.19 -9.58
CA TRP A 59 -5.97 9.36 -10.70
C TRP A 59 -7.43 9.43 -10.23
N ILE A 60 -7.86 8.47 -9.41
CA ILE A 60 -9.22 8.42 -8.88
C ILE A 60 -9.52 9.68 -8.04
N ILE A 61 -8.61 10.09 -7.15
CA ILE A 61 -8.75 11.34 -6.39
C ILE A 61 -8.93 12.53 -7.35
N GLY A 62 -8.15 12.56 -8.44
CA GLY A 62 -8.23 13.62 -9.46
C GLY A 62 -9.57 13.71 -10.19
N ILE A 63 -10.30 12.58 -10.36
CA ILE A 63 -11.64 12.56 -10.96
C ILE A 63 -12.69 13.20 -10.03
N PHE A 64 -12.62 12.94 -8.73
CA PHE A 64 -13.65 13.30 -7.76
C PHE A 64 -13.34 14.56 -6.93
N SER A 65 -12.13 15.09 -7.06
CA SER A 65 -11.70 16.28 -6.33
C SER A 65 -11.64 17.52 -7.22
N SER A 66 -12.08 18.65 -6.72
CA SER A 66 -11.87 19.95 -7.36
C SER A 66 -10.43 20.45 -7.35
N VAL A 67 -9.59 19.86 -6.48
CA VAL A 67 -8.16 20.18 -6.36
C VAL A 67 -7.35 19.03 -6.97
N LYS A 68 -6.42 19.34 -7.87
CA LYS A 68 -5.54 18.31 -8.46
C LYS A 68 -4.61 17.72 -7.38
N PRO A 69 -4.36 16.39 -7.35
CA PRO A 69 -3.51 15.75 -6.34
C PRO A 69 -2.14 16.42 -6.16
N VAL A 70 -1.51 16.86 -7.24
CA VAL A 70 -0.20 17.55 -7.22
C VAL A 70 -0.22 18.90 -6.48
N LYS A 71 -1.40 19.50 -6.31
CA LYS A 71 -1.59 20.79 -5.60
C LYS A 71 -2.07 20.61 -4.16
N MET A 72 -2.31 19.38 -3.73
CA MET A 72 -2.77 19.12 -2.35
C MET A 72 -1.62 19.15 -1.37
N GLU A 73 -1.91 19.55 -0.14
CA GLU A 73 -0.99 19.34 0.97
C GLU A 73 -0.69 17.85 1.12
N ARG A 74 0.57 17.49 1.37
CA ARG A 74 1.03 16.09 1.46
C ARG A 74 0.20 15.26 2.43
N ASP A 75 -0.03 15.79 3.62
CA ASP A 75 -0.79 15.09 4.66
C ASP A 75 -2.21 14.78 4.19
N ILE A 76 -2.88 15.75 3.59
CA ILE A 76 -4.24 15.60 3.07
C ILE A 76 -4.27 14.59 1.92
N LEU A 77 -3.31 14.65 1.01
CA LEU A 77 -3.22 13.69 -0.09
C LEU A 77 -3.00 12.27 0.43
N ASN A 78 -2.10 12.07 1.40
CA ASN A 78 -1.85 10.76 1.98
C ASN A 78 -3.04 10.24 2.81
N ILE A 79 -3.79 11.11 3.49
CA ILE A 79 -5.06 10.75 4.14
C ILE A 79 -6.08 10.27 3.10
N LEU A 80 -6.22 10.99 1.98
CA LEU A 80 -7.10 10.59 0.88
C LEU A 80 -6.66 9.28 0.27
N ARG A 81 -5.36 9.07 0.03
CA ARG A 81 -4.81 7.81 -0.48
C ARG A 81 -5.14 6.63 0.43
N LEU A 82 -4.96 6.80 1.74
CA LEU A 82 -5.33 5.79 2.74
C LEU A 82 -6.83 5.50 2.73
N GLY A 83 -7.67 6.54 2.62
CA GLY A 83 -9.12 6.40 2.52
C GLY A 83 -9.55 5.66 1.27
N VAL A 84 -9.03 6.07 0.11
CA VAL A 84 -9.34 5.43 -1.19
C VAL A 84 -8.86 3.99 -1.24
N HIS A 85 -7.67 3.70 -0.72
CA HIS A 85 -7.16 2.33 -0.64
C HIS A 85 -8.11 1.44 0.18
N GLN A 86 -8.54 1.91 1.34
CA GLN A 86 -9.50 1.17 2.18
C GLN A 86 -10.88 0.99 1.49
N LEU A 87 -11.36 2.01 0.76
CA LEU A 87 -12.66 1.96 0.11
C LEU A 87 -12.71 1.02 -1.10
N LEU A 88 -11.62 0.92 -1.87
CA LEU A 88 -11.62 0.26 -3.18
C LEU A 88 -10.81 -1.03 -3.25
N PHE A 89 -9.96 -1.31 -2.26
CA PHE A 89 -9.05 -2.45 -2.29
C PHE A 89 -9.14 -3.35 -1.04
N LEU A 90 -9.88 -2.93 0.00
CA LEU A 90 -10.01 -3.70 1.25
C LEU A 90 -11.48 -4.04 1.55
N ASP A 91 -11.92 -5.20 1.10
CA ASP A 91 -13.33 -5.64 1.25
C ASP A 91 -13.78 -5.82 2.70
N LYS A 92 -12.84 -6.07 3.63
CA LYS A 92 -13.15 -6.32 5.05
C LYS A 92 -13.36 -5.03 5.86
N ILE A 93 -13.11 -3.85 5.28
CA ILE A 93 -13.27 -2.57 5.97
C ILE A 93 -14.61 -1.95 5.56
N PRO A 94 -15.54 -1.71 6.51
CA PRO A 94 -16.79 -1.02 6.20
C PRO A 94 -16.52 0.40 5.67
N VAL A 95 -17.29 0.81 4.67
CA VAL A 95 -17.19 2.15 4.04
C VAL A 95 -17.21 3.28 5.07
N SER A 96 -18.14 3.19 6.03
CA SER A 96 -18.27 4.19 7.11
C SER A 96 -17.00 4.29 7.96
N ALA A 97 -16.37 3.14 8.27
CA ALA A 97 -15.13 3.11 9.04
C ALA A 97 -13.98 3.70 8.23
N ALA A 98 -13.83 3.34 6.94
CA ALA A 98 -12.80 3.90 6.07
C ALA A 98 -12.87 5.43 6.00
N ILE A 99 -14.08 5.99 5.83
CA ILE A 99 -14.29 7.44 5.74
C ILE A 99 -14.06 8.11 7.09
N ASN A 100 -14.72 7.64 8.15
CA ASN A 100 -14.66 8.29 9.47
C ASN A 100 -13.24 8.30 10.04
N GLU A 101 -12.52 7.19 9.94
CA GLU A 101 -11.13 7.10 10.39
C GLU A 101 -10.19 8.00 9.57
N SER A 102 -10.39 8.08 8.25
CA SER A 102 -9.61 9.00 7.40
C SER A 102 -9.88 10.47 7.77
N VAL A 103 -11.13 10.82 8.04
CA VAL A 103 -11.48 12.17 8.50
C VAL A 103 -10.88 12.46 9.88
N ALA A 104 -10.83 11.47 10.78
CA ALA A 104 -10.21 11.63 12.09
C ALA A 104 -8.71 11.94 12.00
N LEU A 105 -7.99 11.38 11.01
CA LEU A 105 -6.58 11.66 10.79
C LEU A 105 -6.26 13.13 10.48
N THR A 106 -7.22 13.90 9.94
CA THR A 106 -7.02 15.34 9.69
C THR A 106 -6.85 16.16 10.97
N SER A 107 -7.16 15.57 12.14
CA SER A 107 -7.08 16.25 13.44
C SER A 107 -5.80 15.95 14.21
N THR A 108 -4.87 15.18 13.63
CA THR A 108 -3.56 14.90 14.24
C THR A 108 -2.74 16.20 14.25
N PRO A 109 -2.29 16.69 15.41
CA PRO A 109 -1.53 17.94 15.46
C PRO A 109 -0.19 17.77 14.78
N THR A 110 0.08 18.52 13.74
CA THR A 110 1.46 18.81 13.33
C THR A 110 2.02 19.78 14.40
N PRO A 111 3.21 19.55 14.98
CA PRO A 111 3.72 20.38 16.06
C PRO A 111 4.22 21.73 15.56
N ALA A 112 3.31 22.68 15.41
CA ALA A 112 3.60 24.11 15.32
C ALA A 112 2.36 24.90 15.71
N LEU A 113 2.27 25.32 16.94
CA LEU A 113 1.09 25.98 17.53
C LEU A 113 1.35 27.43 17.85
N SER A 114 0.55 28.31 17.27
CA SER A 114 -0.06 29.43 17.99
C SER A 114 -1.12 30.09 17.11
N GLN A 115 -2.39 29.86 17.38
CA GLN A 115 -3.56 30.69 17.06
C GLN A 115 -4.84 29.85 17.01
N ARG A 116 -5.48 29.67 18.16
CA ARG A 116 -6.55 28.66 18.39
C ARG A 116 -7.78 28.73 17.46
N GLU A 117 -8.20 29.89 16.99
CA GLU A 117 -9.45 30.00 16.19
C GLU A 117 -9.24 29.80 14.68
N ARG A 118 -8.18 30.37 14.11
CA ARG A 118 -7.83 30.15 12.69
C ARG A 118 -7.52 28.67 12.42
N VAL A 119 -6.83 28.00 13.34
CA VAL A 119 -6.52 26.58 13.29
C VAL A 119 -7.78 25.71 13.30
N LYS A 120 -8.79 26.05 14.13
CA LYS A 120 -10.07 25.30 14.15
C LYS A 120 -10.83 25.41 12.84
N SER A 121 -10.89 26.58 12.21
CA SER A 121 -11.59 26.78 10.94
C SER A 121 -10.87 26.08 9.77
N GLU A 122 -9.56 26.05 9.78
CA GLU A 122 -8.76 25.36 8.78
C GLU A 122 -8.89 23.81 8.90
N TRP A 123 -8.84 23.28 10.11
CA TRP A 123 -9.06 21.85 10.35
C TRP A 123 -10.47 21.40 9.94
N GLN A 124 -11.48 22.24 10.22
CA GLN A 124 -12.84 21.90 9.80
C GLN A 124 -12.97 21.89 8.27
N ARG A 125 -12.29 22.80 7.56
CA ARG A 125 -12.23 22.77 6.09
C ARG A 125 -11.54 21.51 5.56
N LYS A 126 -10.39 21.12 6.15
CA LYS A 126 -9.68 19.88 5.78
C LYS A 126 -10.55 18.64 6.02
N LYS A 127 -11.23 18.54 7.16
CA LYS A 127 -12.19 17.48 7.46
C LYS A 127 -13.32 17.39 6.45
N ASN A 128 -13.95 18.51 6.16
CA ASN A 128 -15.04 18.57 5.22
C ASN A 128 -14.58 18.19 3.81
N PHE A 129 -13.40 18.64 3.39
CA PHE A 129 -12.81 18.30 2.10
C PHE A 129 -12.53 16.79 1.98
N VAL A 130 -11.83 16.20 2.94
CA VAL A 130 -11.55 14.74 2.93
C VAL A 130 -12.85 13.94 2.92
N ASN A 131 -13.82 14.30 3.78
CA ASN A 131 -15.11 13.62 3.83
C ASN A 131 -15.87 13.75 2.50
N ALA A 132 -15.90 14.94 1.89
CA ALA A 132 -16.59 15.17 0.63
C ALA A 132 -16.00 14.34 -0.51
N VAL A 133 -14.65 14.32 -0.65
CA VAL A 133 -13.96 13.55 -1.69
C VAL A 133 -14.19 12.06 -1.51
N LEU A 134 -13.99 11.51 -0.30
CA LEU A 134 -14.16 10.07 -0.06
C LEU A 134 -15.61 9.62 -0.27
N ARG A 135 -16.60 10.42 0.15
CA ARG A 135 -18.03 10.13 -0.13
C ARG A 135 -18.37 10.24 -1.61
N ALA A 136 -17.75 11.17 -2.34
CA ALA A 136 -17.94 11.28 -3.79
C ALA A 136 -17.39 10.05 -4.52
N ILE A 137 -16.21 9.57 -4.12
CA ILE A 137 -15.60 8.34 -4.66
C ILE A 137 -16.49 7.13 -4.36
N ASP A 138 -16.96 6.99 -3.13
CA ASP A 138 -17.81 5.86 -2.73
C ASP A 138 -19.11 5.80 -3.55
N ARG A 139 -19.79 6.93 -3.73
CA ARG A 139 -21.03 7.02 -4.53
C ARG A 139 -20.81 6.92 -6.05
N GLY A 140 -19.61 7.21 -6.50
CA GLY A 140 -19.27 7.22 -7.92
C GLY A 140 -18.30 6.12 -8.35
N ARG A 141 -18.26 4.99 -7.64
CA ARG A 141 -17.35 3.87 -7.98
C ARG A 141 -17.53 3.37 -9.42
N ASP A 142 -18.74 3.32 -9.89
CA ASP A 142 -19.15 2.97 -11.25
C ASP A 142 -18.76 4.00 -12.31
N LYS A 143 -18.47 5.24 -11.90
CA LYS A 143 -18.03 6.34 -12.76
C LYS A 143 -16.50 6.47 -12.86
N ILE A 144 -15.75 5.59 -12.22
CA ILE A 144 -14.31 5.58 -12.34
C ILE A 144 -13.93 5.12 -13.74
N THR A 145 -13.44 6.05 -14.55
CA THR A 145 -12.96 5.80 -15.91
C THR A 145 -11.45 5.93 -15.97
N TYR A 146 -10.84 5.15 -16.83
CA TYR A 146 -9.41 5.20 -17.13
C TYR A 146 -9.18 5.77 -18.52
N PRO A 147 -7.97 6.28 -18.84
CA PRO A 147 -7.62 6.69 -20.18
C PRO A 147 -7.97 5.59 -21.20
N ASP A 148 -8.41 5.96 -22.39
CA ASP A 148 -8.77 4.99 -23.42
C ASP A 148 -7.52 4.20 -23.85
N GLN A 149 -7.61 2.89 -23.78
CA GLN A 149 -6.51 1.98 -24.13
C GLN A 149 -6.15 2.04 -25.62
N THR A 150 -7.12 2.33 -26.49
CA THR A 150 -6.89 2.39 -27.93
C THR A 150 -6.20 3.68 -28.35
N VAL A 151 -6.45 4.77 -27.61
CA VAL A 151 -5.87 6.11 -27.90
C VAL A 151 -4.54 6.29 -27.17
N SER A 152 -4.44 5.85 -25.92
CA SER A 152 -3.28 6.08 -25.07
C SER A 152 -2.93 4.84 -24.24
N PRO A 153 -2.46 3.75 -24.88
CA PRO A 153 -2.23 2.46 -24.20
C PRO A 153 -1.24 2.56 -23.03
N ILE A 154 -0.18 3.34 -23.18
CA ILE A 154 0.84 3.52 -22.13
C ILE A 154 0.24 4.19 -20.91
N THR A 155 -0.49 5.30 -21.10
CA THR A 155 -1.13 6.02 -20.00
C THR A 155 -2.24 5.18 -19.36
N HIS A 156 -3.01 4.44 -20.15
CA HIS A 156 -4.00 3.48 -19.63
C HIS A 156 -3.36 2.46 -18.68
N ILE A 157 -2.31 1.78 -19.13
CA ILE A 157 -1.61 0.75 -18.36
C ILE A 157 -0.98 1.38 -17.11
N SER A 158 -0.31 2.53 -17.27
CA SER A 158 0.33 3.26 -16.16
C SER A 158 -0.65 3.60 -15.04
N VAL A 159 -1.80 4.14 -15.38
CA VAL A 159 -2.83 4.54 -14.40
C VAL A 159 -3.54 3.32 -13.84
N LYS A 160 -4.05 2.43 -14.69
CA LYS A 160 -4.88 1.29 -14.28
C LYS A 160 -4.13 0.29 -13.42
N TYR A 161 -2.86 0.02 -13.76
CA TYR A 161 -2.00 -0.91 -13.03
C TYR A 161 -0.94 -0.21 -12.16
N SER A 162 -1.01 1.11 -12.04
CA SER A 162 -0.20 1.91 -11.10
C SER A 162 1.32 1.76 -11.29
N HIS A 163 1.79 1.78 -12.54
CA HIS A 163 3.21 1.76 -12.86
C HIS A 163 3.65 3.10 -13.49
N PRO A 164 4.90 3.56 -13.30
CA PRO A 164 5.41 4.75 -13.97
C PRO A 164 5.36 4.62 -15.50
N GLU A 165 4.96 5.66 -16.23
CA GLU A 165 4.83 5.62 -17.70
C GLU A 165 6.13 5.22 -18.42
N TRP A 166 7.30 5.68 -17.92
CA TRP A 166 8.58 5.31 -18.49
C TRP A 166 8.85 3.80 -18.42
N LEU A 167 8.42 3.15 -17.34
CA LEU A 167 8.56 1.71 -17.16
C LEU A 167 7.57 0.94 -18.07
N VAL A 168 6.32 1.38 -18.10
CA VAL A 168 5.29 0.81 -18.98
C VAL A 168 5.72 0.91 -20.44
N ARG A 169 6.23 2.06 -20.88
CA ARG A 169 6.76 2.26 -22.23
C ARG A 169 7.82 1.21 -22.57
N ARG A 170 8.77 1.00 -21.67
CA ARG A 170 9.83 0.00 -21.83
C ARG A 170 9.29 -1.43 -21.90
N PHE A 171 8.24 -1.75 -21.13
CA PHE A 171 7.59 -3.06 -21.20
C PHE A 171 6.87 -3.25 -22.53
N VAL A 172 6.10 -2.26 -22.98
CA VAL A 172 5.37 -2.30 -24.24
C VAL A 172 6.32 -2.42 -25.44
N GLU A 173 7.42 -1.66 -25.45
CA GLU A 173 8.44 -1.72 -26.52
C GLU A 173 9.10 -3.11 -26.63
N LYS A 174 9.29 -3.80 -25.51
CA LYS A 174 9.99 -5.09 -25.49
C LYS A 174 9.07 -6.30 -25.63
N LEU A 175 7.86 -6.22 -25.09
CA LEU A 175 6.98 -7.37 -24.90
C LEU A 175 5.66 -7.24 -25.69
N GLY A 176 5.35 -6.05 -26.19
CA GLY A 176 4.02 -5.72 -26.71
C GLY A 176 3.01 -5.38 -25.60
N ILE A 177 1.84 -4.90 -26.00
CA ILE A 177 0.82 -4.36 -25.06
C ILE A 177 0.27 -5.46 -24.15
N ASP A 178 -0.10 -6.62 -24.69
CA ASP A 178 -0.77 -7.66 -23.93
C ASP A 178 0.14 -8.27 -22.85
N GLU A 179 1.39 -8.55 -23.18
CA GLU A 179 2.36 -9.08 -22.22
C GLU A 179 2.79 -8.02 -21.19
N ALA A 180 2.87 -6.75 -21.59
CA ALA A 180 3.10 -5.65 -20.66
C ALA A 180 1.97 -5.52 -19.63
N ILE A 181 0.71 -5.72 -20.03
CA ILE A 181 -0.45 -5.75 -19.14
C ILE A 181 -0.32 -6.91 -18.14
N LYS A 182 -0.05 -8.12 -18.63
CA LYS A 182 0.12 -9.31 -17.76
C LYS A 182 1.26 -9.12 -16.76
N LEU A 183 2.38 -8.54 -17.20
CA LEU A 183 3.51 -8.24 -16.34
C LEU A 183 3.14 -7.21 -15.25
N CYS A 184 2.44 -6.12 -15.62
CA CYS A 184 1.99 -5.13 -14.66
C CYS A 184 0.95 -5.70 -13.66
N GLN A 185 0.10 -6.63 -14.10
CA GLN A 185 -0.82 -7.35 -13.21
C GLN A 185 -0.05 -8.23 -12.23
N ALA A 186 0.89 -9.05 -12.71
CA ALA A 186 1.71 -9.92 -11.88
C ALA A 186 2.55 -9.13 -10.85
N ASN A 187 3.09 -7.98 -11.24
CA ASN A 187 3.85 -7.11 -10.33
C ASN A 187 3.00 -6.54 -9.18
N ASN A 188 1.68 -6.46 -9.36
CA ASN A 188 0.77 -5.98 -8.33
C ASN A 188 0.28 -7.08 -7.38
N GLU A 189 0.54 -8.35 -7.70
CA GLU A 189 0.24 -9.44 -6.78
C GLU A 189 1.17 -9.38 -5.56
N PRO A 190 0.65 -9.67 -4.35
CA PRO A 190 1.49 -9.78 -3.17
C PRO A 190 2.55 -10.89 -3.37
N PRO A 191 3.85 -10.59 -3.21
CA PRO A 191 4.88 -11.59 -3.40
C PRO A 191 4.77 -12.68 -2.33
N LEU A 192 4.97 -13.92 -2.73
CA LEU A 192 5.14 -15.01 -1.77
C LEU A 192 6.45 -14.80 -1.00
N LEU A 193 6.40 -15.01 0.32
CA LEU A 193 7.63 -15.04 1.10
C LEU A 193 8.51 -16.17 0.57
N THR A 194 9.68 -15.81 0.08
CA THR A 194 10.65 -16.75 -0.48
C THR A 194 11.91 -16.71 0.36
N ILE A 195 12.38 -17.88 0.77
CA ILE A 195 13.60 -18.04 1.53
C ILE A 195 14.63 -18.85 0.73
N ARG A 196 15.90 -18.55 0.95
CA ARG A 196 17.01 -19.34 0.44
C ARG A 196 17.52 -20.25 1.56
N VAL A 197 17.59 -21.53 1.27
CA VAL A 197 18.13 -22.54 2.20
C VAL A 197 19.65 -22.45 2.23
N ASN A 198 20.23 -22.44 3.42
CA ASN A 198 21.67 -22.63 3.57
C ASN A 198 21.98 -24.15 3.44
N THR A 199 22.29 -24.58 2.21
CA THR A 199 22.53 -25.97 1.87
C THR A 199 23.80 -26.56 2.50
N MET A 200 24.65 -25.73 3.12
CA MET A 200 25.78 -26.19 3.93
C MET A 200 25.33 -26.70 5.31
N ALA A 201 24.18 -26.23 5.80
CA ALA A 201 23.66 -26.57 7.12
C ALA A 201 22.57 -27.66 7.06
N ILE A 202 21.67 -27.55 6.07
CA ILE A 202 20.55 -28.49 5.90
C ILE A 202 20.14 -28.57 4.42
N SER A 203 19.70 -29.78 3.97
CA SER A 203 19.16 -29.89 2.61
C SER A 203 17.83 -29.14 2.46
N THR A 204 17.47 -28.78 1.22
CA THR A 204 16.22 -28.08 0.94
C THR A 204 15.00 -28.91 1.34
N GLU A 205 15.08 -30.24 1.11
CA GLU A 205 14.05 -31.21 1.51
C GLU A 205 13.97 -31.31 3.04
N GLY A 206 15.11 -31.31 3.74
CA GLY A 206 15.18 -31.37 5.19
C GLY A 206 14.56 -30.14 5.85
N LEU A 207 14.81 -28.93 5.29
CA LEU A 207 14.16 -27.72 5.77
C LEU A 207 12.66 -27.71 5.45
N LEU A 208 12.27 -28.18 4.25
CA LEU A 208 10.84 -28.27 3.89
C LEU A 208 10.07 -29.16 4.86
N LEU A 209 10.63 -30.32 5.22
CA LEU A 209 10.02 -31.22 6.21
C LEU A 209 9.88 -30.55 7.58
N ARG A 210 10.96 -29.95 8.08
CA ARG A 210 10.96 -29.23 9.37
C ARG A 210 9.92 -28.08 9.42
N LEU A 211 9.79 -27.33 8.32
CA LEU A 211 8.78 -26.29 8.20
C LEU A 211 7.36 -26.88 8.23
N SER A 212 7.12 -27.98 7.51
CA SER A 212 5.83 -28.67 7.49
C SER A 212 5.44 -29.21 8.87
N GLU A 213 6.36 -29.82 9.59
CA GLU A 213 6.17 -30.30 10.98
C GLU A 213 5.86 -29.15 11.94
N SER A 214 6.40 -27.95 11.68
CA SER A 214 6.11 -26.73 12.43
C SER A 214 4.84 -26.00 11.98
N GLY A 215 4.05 -26.60 11.06
CA GLY A 215 2.76 -26.07 10.59
C GLY A 215 2.85 -25.02 9.49
N TYR A 216 4.03 -24.79 8.91
CA TYR A 216 4.17 -23.86 7.79
C TYR A 216 3.82 -24.53 6.46
N LYS A 217 3.08 -23.82 5.60
CA LYS A 217 2.81 -24.25 4.22
C LYS A 217 3.97 -23.81 3.33
N ALA A 218 4.93 -24.67 3.11
CA ALA A 218 6.08 -24.40 2.27
C ALA A 218 6.07 -25.25 0.99
N ALA A 219 6.71 -24.75 -0.08
CA ALA A 219 6.89 -25.46 -1.34
C ALA A 219 8.22 -25.06 -2.01
N PHE A 220 8.77 -25.92 -2.87
CA PHE A 220 9.94 -25.59 -3.67
C PHE A 220 9.66 -24.41 -4.60
N THR A 221 10.69 -23.58 -4.83
CA THR A 221 10.64 -22.57 -5.89
C THR A 221 10.88 -23.20 -7.26
N TYR A 222 10.29 -22.62 -8.31
CA TYR A 222 10.44 -23.13 -9.67
C TYR A 222 11.86 -22.96 -10.23
N PHE A 223 12.52 -21.83 -9.92
CA PHE A 223 13.80 -21.47 -10.55
C PHE A 223 15.04 -21.79 -9.72
N SER A 224 14.89 -22.07 -8.44
CA SER A 224 16.05 -22.29 -7.56
C SER A 224 15.93 -23.58 -6.78
N PRO A 225 16.91 -24.51 -6.90
CA PRO A 225 16.89 -25.75 -6.12
C PRO A 225 17.08 -25.51 -4.61
N ALA A 226 17.62 -24.35 -4.22
CA ALA A 226 17.81 -23.96 -2.83
C ALA A 226 16.73 -22.99 -2.33
N GLY A 227 15.62 -22.83 -3.06
CA GLY A 227 14.56 -21.89 -2.73
C GLY A 227 13.32 -22.58 -2.19
N LEU A 228 12.71 -22.01 -1.13
CA LEU A 228 11.39 -22.39 -0.65
C LEU A 228 10.48 -21.15 -0.59
N THR A 229 9.23 -21.32 -1.02
CA THR A 229 8.16 -20.33 -0.82
C THR A 229 7.33 -20.71 0.38
N LEU A 230 6.91 -19.72 1.18
CA LEU A 230 6.03 -19.92 2.34
C LEU A 230 4.73 -19.13 2.15
N LYS A 231 3.59 -19.77 2.46
CA LYS A 231 2.27 -19.13 2.49
C LYS A 231 1.86 -18.87 3.92
N GLY A 232 1.40 -17.62 4.19
CA GLY A 232 0.86 -17.25 5.49
C GLY A 232 1.90 -17.19 6.62
N ALA A 233 3.19 -17.18 6.29
CA ALA A 233 4.22 -16.93 7.27
C ALA A 233 4.15 -15.46 7.72
N GLY A 234 4.02 -15.23 9.01
CA GLY A 234 4.07 -13.91 9.62
C GLY A 234 5.49 -13.36 9.71
N ASP A 235 5.98 -13.09 10.92
CA ASP A 235 7.35 -12.62 11.14
C ASP A 235 8.37 -13.70 10.76
N VAL A 236 9.28 -13.36 9.85
CA VAL A 236 10.35 -14.28 9.37
C VAL A 236 11.24 -14.78 10.50
N ARG A 237 11.39 -14.00 11.57
CA ARG A 237 12.17 -14.35 12.75
C ARG A 237 11.60 -15.55 13.53
N GLY A 238 10.32 -15.84 13.37
CA GLY A 238 9.68 -17.03 13.94
C GLY A 238 9.81 -18.30 13.10
N ILE A 239 10.42 -18.22 11.92
CA ILE A 239 10.58 -19.36 11.03
C ILE A 239 11.70 -20.28 11.56
N PRO A 240 11.47 -21.61 11.72
CA PRO A 240 12.50 -22.55 12.14
C PRO A 240 13.73 -22.51 11.22
N GLY A 241 14.91 -22.27 11.81
CA GLY A 241 16.18 -22.19 11.06
C GLY A 241 16.48 -20.81 10.47
N PHE A 242 15.67 -19.78 10.80
CA PHE A 242 16.05 -18.39 10.56
C PHE A 242 17.00 -17.97 11.70
N ALA A 243 18.29 -17.82 11.36
CA ALA A 243 19.35 -17.38 12.27
C ALA A 243 20.05 -16.15 11.69
#